data_72cef31db9a569c5c4f61a339744924b
#
_entry.id   72cef31db9a569c5c4f61a339744924b
#
_cell.length_a   1.000
_cell.length_b   1.000
_cell.length_c   1.000
_cell.angle_alpha   90.00
_cell.angle_beta   90.00
_cell.angle_gamma   90.00
#
_symmetry.space_group_name_H-M   'P 1'
#
loop_
_entity.id
_entity.type
_entity.pdbx_description
1 polymer ?
#
loop_
_entity_poly.entity_id
_entity_poly.type
_entity_poly.pdbx_seq_one_letter_code
_entity_poly.pdbx_strand_id
1 'polypeptide(L)'
;MEIIIHQAILHVLDTTLDAPVLSGGGMELTAEKTAYLQNHSEKLLASDEIRQCRPLPDSAFRNELEHNQDFIDLSCRIAGVLFDYMHAHTTIPGADLAVVDFTRDGAPWLGILKLNYKNGYTHYTETVEGAPVNSIIQQRACLPTQSGKVEEGALVNLTDYSMRLLEKKYDIDGHKEFYLSSVVFQYTQAEPEKKKLQAIQEAAAQAVKDAYEDEPHADAQVAMLIANQAADNDNQVSVEQVRQQLAEEYPLAAVPFDDYVEKSEVLEEAAAPVTVTPARIRRMESRSIRTANGIEVKIPTELLNSDSELEFLHDPDGSVSLLIKNVIL
;
A
#
# COMPACT_ATOMS: atom_id res chain seq x y z
N MET A 1 -12.80 11.07 -2.18
CA MET A 1 -11.66 11.77 -1.52
C MET A 1 -10.84 12.39 -2.62
N GLU A 2 -10.84 13.72 -2.71
CA GLU A 2 -10.20 14.45 -3.81
C GLU A 2 -8.84 15.01 -3.34
N ILE A 3 -7.80 14.79 -4.13
CA ILE A 3 -6.47 15.39 -3.94
C ILE A 3 -6.39 16.64 -4.82
N ILE A 4 -6.19 17.80 -4.23
CA ILE A 4 -6.02 19.07 -4.92
C ILE A 4 -4.57 19.54 -4.77
N ILE A 5 -3.80 19.50 -5.86
CA ILE A 5 -2.38 19.89 -5.87
C ILE A 5 -2.27 21.40 -6.01
N HIS A 6 -1.49 22.04 -5.14
CA HIS A 6 -1.23 23.48 -5.14
C HIS A 6 0.11 23.83 -5.80
N GLN A 7 1.15 23.07 -5.49
CA GLN A 7 2.48 23.23 -6.08
C GLN A 7 3.24 21.91 -6.05
N ALA A 8 4.21 21.76 -6.93
CA ALA A 8 5.09 20.61 -6.97
C ALA A 8 6.49 21.00 -7.48
N ILE A 9 7.48 20.24 -7.06
CA ILE A 9 8.87 20.39 -7.50
C ILE A 9 9.46 19.01 -7.77
N LEU A 10 10.38 18.91 -8.73
CA LEU A 10 11.07 17.66 -9.08
C LEU A 10 12.57 17.83 -8.94
N HIS A 11 13.20 16.94 -8.21
CA HIS A 11 14.66 16.83 -8.07
C HIS A 11 15.15 15.54 -8.73
N VAL A 12 16.32 15.57 -9.37
CA VAL A 12 16.93 14.39 -9.98
C VAL A 12 17.93 13.79 -9.00
N LEU A 13 17.68 12.56 -8.57
CA LEU A 13 18.51 11.80 -7.64
C LEU A 13 19.18 10.62 -8.37
N ASP A 14 19.91 10.95 -9.43
CA ASP A 14 20.67 9.95 -10.20
C ASP A 14 21.98 9.64 -9.45
N THR A 15 22.01 8.46 -8.83
CA THR A 15 23.17 8.00 -8.03
C THR A 15 24.44 7.73 -8.85
N THR A 16 24.39 7.86 -10.17
CA THR A 16 25.59 7.85 -11.03
C THR A 16 26.30 9.20 -11.06
N LEU A 17 25.66 10.26 -10.54
CA LEU A 17 26.22 11.58 -10.39
C LEU A 17 26.82 11.77 -8.99
N ASP A 18 27.79 12.67 -8.88
CA ASP A 18 28.43 13.01 -7.60
C ASP A 18 27.54 13.86 -6.67
N ALA A 19 26.49 14.48 -7.21
CA ALA A 19 25.56 15.34 -6.48
C ALA A 19 24.17 15.29 -7.13
N PRO A 20 23.08 15.52 -6.35
CA PRO A 20 21.74 15.60 -6.92
C PRO A 20 21.56 16.87 -7.76
N VAL A 21 20.68 16.80 -8.77
CA VAL A 21 20.26 18.02 -9.49
C VAL A 21 19.02 18.58 -8.83
N LEU A 22 19.22 19.57 -7.98
CA LEU A 22 18.15 20.23 -7.24
C LEU A 22 17.50 21.36 -8.06
N SER A 23 16.16 21.32 -8.17
CA SER A 23 15.43 22.40 -8.83
C SER A 23 15.34 23.63 -7.92
N GLY A 24 15.59 24.81 -8.48
CA GLY A 24 15.48 26.08 -7.79
C GLY A 24 14.08 26.71 -7.83
N GLY A 25 13.07 26.00 -8.31
CA GLY A 25 11.68 26.50 -8.41
C GLY A 25 10.67 25.39 -8.70
N GLY A 26 9.41 25.67 -8.39
CA GLY A 26 8.29 24.75 -8.65
C GLY A 26 8.08 24.50 -10.15
N MET A 27 7.55 23.32 -10.48
CA MET A 27 7.19 22.99 -11.87
C MET A 27 5.87 23.63 -12.25
N GLU A 28 5.71 23.99 -13.52
CA GLU A 28 4.41 24.37 -14.07
C GLU A 28 3.45 23.17 -14.02
N LEU A 29 2.32 23.33 -13.36
CA LEU A 29 1.27 22.32 -13.22
C LEU A 29 0.30 22.37 -14.40
N THR A 30 0.66 21.67 -15.49
CA THR A 30 -0.31 21.40 -16.58
C THR A 30 -1.31 20.32 -16.12
N ALA A 31 -2.46 20.21 -16.80
CA ALA A 31 -3.45 19.17 -16.49
C ALA A 31 -2.85 17.76 -16.51
N GLU A 32 -1.93 17.48 -17.44
CA GLU A 32 -1.25 16.19 -17.55
C GLU A 32 -0.33 15.89 -16.35
N LYS A 33 0.50 16.87 -15.97
CA LYS A 33 1.41 16.73 -14.81
C LYS A 33 0.63 16.63 -13.49
N THR A 34 -0.43 17.41 -13.34
CA THR A 34 -1.32 17.34 -12.18
C THR A 34 -1.95 15.95 -12.08
N ALA A 35 -2.53 15.44 -13.17
CA ALA A 35 -3.12 14.10 -13.20
C ALA A 35 -2.09 12.99 -12.91
N TYR A 36 -0.84 13.14 -13.38
CA TYR A 36 0.26 12.21 -13.09
C TYR A 36 0.56 12.14 -11.58
N LEU A 37 0.75 13.30 -10.95
CA LEU A 37 1.08 13.38 -9.51
C LEU A 37 -0.11 12.95 -8.63
N GLN A 38 -1.34 13.34 -8.97
CA GLN A 38 -2.56 12.88 -8.28
C GLN A 38 -2.67 11.36 -8.32
N ASN A 39 -2.54 10.76 -9.52
CA ASN A 39 -2.64 9.32 -9.70
C ASN A 39 -1.58 8.54 -8.89
N HIS A 40 -0.33 9.03 -8.84
CA HIS A 40 0.71 8.39 -8.04
C HIS A 40 0.45 8.54 -6.54
N SER A 41 -0.04 9.67 -6.07
CA SER A 41 -0.43 9.89 -4.67
C SER A 41 -1.62 8.99 -4.27
N GLU A 42 -2.63 8.87 -5.14
CA GLU A 42 -3.78 7.97 -4.92
C GLU A 42 -3.36 6.50 -4.89
N LYS A 43 -2.47 6.08 -5.80
CA LYS A 43 -1.93 4.71 -5.81
C LYS A 43 -1.12 4.38 -4.56
N LEU A 44 -0.37 5.35 -4.04
CA LEU A 44 0.33 5.17 -2.77
C LEU A 44 -0.68 4.92 -1.65
N LEU A 45 -1.72 5.73 -1.54
CA LEU A 45 -2.79 5.57 -0.54
C LEU A 45 -3.57 4.25 -0.69
N ALA A 46 -3.74 3.77 -1.92
CA ALA A 46 -4.45 2.54 -2.24
C ALA A 46 -3.58 1.28 -2.14
N SER A 47 -2.33 1.41 -1.70
CA SER A 47 -1.43 0.26 -1.55
C SER A 47 -1.76 -0.54 -0.29
N ASP A 48 -1.92 -1.85 -0.43
CA ASP A 48 -2.08 -2.78 0.70
C ASP A 48 -0.81 -2.85 1.60
N GLU A 49 0.34 -2.39 1.09
CA GLU A 49 1.62 -2.38 1.80
C GLU A 49 1.89 -1.04 2.50
N ILE A 50 0.93 -0.11 2.47
CA ILE A 50 1.07 1.19 3.13
C ILE A 50 1.12 1.03 4.64
N ARG A 51 1.90 1.89 5.29
CA ARG A 51 2.09 1.91 6.74
C ARG A 51 1.62 3.25 7.28
N GLN A 52 0.99 3.22 8.45
CA GLN A 52 0.68 4.42 9.22
C GLN A 52 1.80 4.65 10.22
N CYS A 53 2.61 5.67 10.00
CA CYS A 53 3.77 5.97 10.82
C CYS A 53 3.57 7.25 11.61
N ARG A 54 4.24 7.34 12.77
CA ARG A 54 4.29 8.54 13.62
C ARG A 54 5.74 9.00 13.75
N PRO A 55 5.99 10.31 13.91
CA PRO A 55 7.36 10.80 14.10
C PRO A 55 7.93 10.25 15.40
N LEU A 56 9.21 9.89 15.37
CA LEU A 56 9.96 9.66 16.61
C LEU A 56 10.16 10.99 17.37
N PRO A 57 10.35 10.97 18.70
CA PRO A 57 10.47 12.20 19.51
C PRO A 57 11.51 13.19 18.98
N ASP A 58 12.64 12.69 18.48
CA ASP A 58 13.78 13.49 18.00
C ASP A 58 13.88 13.52 16.49
N SER A 59 12.79 13.30 15.75
CA SER A 59 12.77 13.30 14.28
C SER A 59 13.20 14.67 13.74
N ALA A 60 14.36 14.70 13.08
CA ALA A 60 14.87 15.89 12.41
C ALA A 60 13.94 16.28 11.24
N PHE A 61 13.37 15.30 10.53
CA PHE A 61 12.41 15.55 9.46
C PHE A 61 11.15 16.25 9.99
N ARG A 62 10.58 15.81 11.12
CA ARG A 62 9.44 16.49 11.73
C ARG A 62 9.79 17.93 12.10
N ASN A 63 10.97 18.15 12.67
CA ASN A 63 11.43 19.50 13.03
C ASN A 63 11.54 20.40 11.80
N GLU A 64 12.03 19.87 10.66
CA GLU A 64 12.05 20.62 9.38
C GLU A 64 10.63 20.98 8.93
N LEU A 65 9.66 20.07 9.02
CA LEU A 65 8.26 20.35 8.66
C LEU A 65 7.62 21.44 9.53
N GLU A 66 7.97 21.52 10.80
CA GLU A 66 7.44 22.52 11.74
C GLU A 66 8.04 23.92 11.53
N HIS A 67 9.31 24.00 11.19
CA HIS A 67 10.06 25.26 11.23
C HIS A 67 10.38 25.83 9.85
N ASN A 68 10.44 24.98 8.81
CA ASN A 68 10.74 25.42 7.46
C ASN A 68 9.46 25.72 6.67
N GLN A 69 9.18 27.01 6.46
CA GLN A 69 7.99 27.47 5.72
C GLN A 69 8.26 27.63 4.21
N ASP A 70 9.50 27.54 3.77
CA ASP A 70 9.86 27.60 2.36
C ASP A 70 9.78 26.23 1.72
N PHE A 71 8.79 26.03 0.85
CA PHE A 71 8.56 24.75 0.18
C PHE A 71 9.75 24.30 -0.67
N ILE A 72 10.45 25.24 -1.33
CA ILE A 72 11.59 24.92 -2.20
C ILE A 72 12.77 24.47 -1.33
N ASP A 73 13.10 25.25 -0.29
CA ASP A 73 14.20 24.90 0.63
C ASP A 73 13.93 23.57 1.35
N LEU A 74 12.71 23.35 1.85
CA LEU A 74 12.30 22.09 2.46
C LEU A 74 12.47 20.91 1.49
N SER A 75 12.02 21.06 0.23
CA SER A 75 12.14 20.01 -0.77
C SER A 75 13.59 19.70 -1.11
N CYS A 76 14.45 20.70 -1.19
CA CYS A 76 15.90 20.54 -1.42
C CYS A 76 16.59 19.80 -0.27
N ARG A 77 16.21 20.08 0.99
CA ARG A 77 16.76 19.37 2.16
C ARG A 77 16.36 17.91 2.17
N ILE A 78 15.08 17.62 1.91
CA ILE A 78 14.59 16.24 1.78
C ILE A 78 15.36 15.50 0.67
N ALA A 79 15.50 16.12 -0.49
CA ALA A 79 16.21 15.55 -1.63
C ALA A 79 17.69 15.28 -1.32
N GLY A 80 18.36 16.21 -0.61
CA GLY A 80 19.76 16.07 -0.20
C GLY A 80 19.96 14.86 0.73
N VAL A 81 19.20 14.78 1.82
CA VAL A 81 19.28 13.66 2.77
C VAL A 81 19.03 12.31 2.07
N LEU A 82 18.03 12.28 1.18
CA LEU A 82 17.69 11.06 0.45
C LEU A 82 18.80 10.67 -0.54
N PHE A 83 19.34 11.64 -1.29
CA PHE A 83 20.42 11.40 -2.24
C PHE A 83 21.69 10.91 -1.55
N ASP A 84 22.11 11.54 -0.47
CA ASP A 84 23.34 11.17 0.27
C ASP A 84 23.27 9.71 0.71
N TYR A 85 22.11 9.27 1.22
CA TYR A 85 21.91 7.89 1.63
C TYR A 85 21.88 6.92 0.43
N MET A 86 21.16 7.27 -0.64
CA MET A 86 21.11 6.48 -1.87
C MET A 86 22.48 6.34 -2.53
N HIS A 87 23.27 7.42 -2.55
CA HIS A 87 24.61 7.44 -3.16
C HIS A 87 25.60 6.57 -2.37
N ALA A 88 25.48 6.55 -1.02
CA ALA A 88 26.29 5.70 -0.17
C ALA A 88 25.93 4.20 -0.30
N HIS A 89 24.68 3.86 -0.69
CA HIS A 89 24.17 2.50 -0.74
C HIS A 89 23.64 2.14 -2.13
N THR A 90 24.50 1.60 -2.98
CA THR A 90 24.23 1.30 -4.41
C THR A 90 23.14 0.27 -4.67
N THR A 91 22.66 -0.43 -3.65
CA THR A 91 21.49 -1.33 -3.75
C THR A 91 20.19 -0.55 -3.91
N ILE A 92 20.16 0.72 -3.52
CA ILE A 92 19.00 1.60 -3.67
C ILE A 92 19.04 2.21 -5.07
N PRO A 93 18.00 2.02 -5.90
CA PRO A 93 18.01 2.52 -7.27
C PRO A 93 17.95 4.05 -7.35
N GLY A 94 18.59 4.64 -8.36
CA GLY A 94 18.40 6.03 -8.72
C GLY A 94 16.94 6.34 -9.05
N ALA A 95 16.53 7.59 -8.79
CA ALA A 95 15.15 8.03 -8.91
C ALA A 95 15.08 9.53 -9.15
N ASP A 96 13.91 10.02 -9.56
CA ASP A 96 13.55 11.40 -9.33
C ASP A 96 12.68 11.51 -8.08
N LEU A 97 12.79 12.63 -7.38
CA LEU A 97 11.98 12.95 -6.22
C LEU A 97 10.98 14.04 -6.57
N ALA A 98 9.69 13.71 -6.60
CA ALA A 98 8.64 14.72 -6.68
C ALA A 98 8.15 15.05 -5.27
N VAL A 99 8.27 16.33 -4.88
CA VAL A 99 7.68 16.86 -3.66
C VAL A 99 6.45 17.67 -4.04
N VAL A 100 5.32 17.40 -3.39
CA VAL A 100 3.99 17.89 -3.77
C VAL A 100 3.27 18.46 -2.56
N ASP A 101 2.89 19.73 -2.62
CA ASP A 101 1.98 20.34 -1.65
C ASP A 101 0.54 20.22 -2.15
N PHE A 102 -0.33 19.63 -1.35
CA PHE A 102 -1.71 19.37 -1.74
C PHE A 102 -2.68 19.41 -0.56
N THR A 103 -3.95 19.58 -0.86
CA THR A 103 -5.05 19.43 0.10
C THR A 103 -5.80 18.12 -0.17
N ARG A 104 -6.11 17.39 0.88
CA ARG A 104 -6.99 16.23 0.85
C ARG A 104 -8.03 16.33 1.96
N ASP A 105 -9.31 16.24 1.58
CA ASP A 105 -10.44 16.31 2.51
C ASP A 105 -10.37 17.55 3.44
N GLY A 106 -9.87 18.68 2.90
CA GLY A 106 -9.74 19.95 3.61
C GLY A 106 -8.49 20.08 4.49
N ALA A 107 -7.69 19.02 4.67
CA ALA A 107 -6.44 19.06 5.42
C ALA A 107 -5.23 19.27 4.49
N PRO A 108 -4.17 19.99 4.95
CA PRO A 108 -2.93 20.15 4.20
C PRO A 108 -2.04 18.92 4.30
N TRP A 109 -1.44 18.52 3.16
CA TRP A 109 -0.55 17.36 3.05
C TRP A 109 0.70 17.68 2.24
N LEU A 110 1.81 17.03 2.58
CA LEU A 110 3.04 17.00 1.80
C LEU A 110 3.24 15.59 1.22
N GLY A 111 3.31 15.50 -0.11
CA GLY A 111 3.67 14.28 -0.82
C GLY A 111 5.15 14.25 -1.15
N ILE A 112 5.80 13.12 -0.91
CA ILE A 112 7.21 12.84 -1.20
C ILE A 112 7.23 11.55 -2.00
N LEU A 113 7.28 11.66 -3.33
CA LEU A 113 7.16 10.55 -4.25
C LEU A 113 8.53 10.21 -4.84
N LYS A 114 9.13 9.10 -4.45
CA LYS A 114 10.37 8.59 -5.04
C LYS A 114 10.01 7.79 -6.29
N LEU A 115 10.30 8.37 -7.44
CA LEU A 115 9.99 7.83 -8.76
C LEU A 115 11.18 7.04 -9.30
N ASN A 116 11.31 5.79 -8.87
CA ASN A 116 12.42 4.91 -9.27
C ASN A 116 12.51 4.77 -10.78
N TYR A 117 13.72 4.91 -11.32
CA TYR A 117 13.96 4.82 -12.76
C TYR A 117 13.55 3.47 -13.34
N LYS A 118 13.00 3.51 -14.52
CA LYS A 118 12.62 2.36 -15.34
C LYS A 118 13.37 2.40 -16.66
N ASN A 119 13.66 1.23 -17.21
CA ASN A 119 14.20 1.13 -18.54
C ASN A 119 13.09 1.37 -19.58
N GLY A 120 13.35 2.26 -20.52
CA GLY A 120 12.51 2.52 -21.68
C GLY A 120 13.30 2.37 -22.98
N TYR A 121 12.61 2.26 -24.09
CA TYR A 121 13.21 2.27 -25.42
C TYR A 121 12.60 3.39 -26.24
N THR A 122 13.45 4.09 -27.02
CA THR A 122 13.01 5.09 -27.98
C THR A 122 13.79 4.92 -29.28
N HIS A 123 13.28 5.49 -30.37
CA HIS A 123 14.02 5.52 -31.62
C HIS A 123 15.03 6.68 -31.61
N TYR A 124 16.08 6.48 -32.35
CA TYR A 124 17.09 7.50 -32.67
C TYR A 124 17.30 7.47 -34.16
N THR A 125 17.29 8.65 -34.78
CA THR A 125 17.57 8.82 -36.22
C THR A 125 18.88 9.55 -36.39
N GLU A 126 19.79 8.97 -37.13
CA GLU A 126 21.04 9.61 -37.55
C GLU A 126 21.16 9.70 -39.07
N THR A 127 21.97 10.57 -39.58
CA THR A 127 22.24 10.66 -41.01
C THR A 127 23.60 9.99 -41.31
N VAL A 128 23.54 8.88 -42.05
CA VAL A 128 24.71 8.14 -42.48
C VAL A 128 24.82 8.26 -44.02
N GLU A 129 25.88 8.77 -44.52
CA GLU A 129 26.12 8.96 -45.97
C GLU A 129 24.98 9.71 -46.69
N GLY A 130 24.34 10.65 -46.00
CA GLY A 130 23.24 11.45 -46.55
C GLY A 130 21.86 10.81 -46.52
N ALA A 131 21.72 9.58 -45.97
CA ALA A 131 20.46 8.88 -45.77
C ALA A 131 20.08 8.78 -44.28
N PRO A 132 18.79 8.91 -43.90
CA PRO A 132 18.36 8.69 -42.51
C PRO A 132 18.42 7.21 -42.17
N VAL A 133 19.10 6.90 -41.07
CA VAL A 133 19.17 5.55 -40.49
C VAL A 133 18.54 5.58 -39.10
N ASN A 134 17.54 4.72 -38.90
CA ASN A 134 16.82 4.60 -37.62
C ASN A 134 17.40 3.45 -36.77
N SER A 135 17.60 3.72 -35.49
CA SER A 135 18.06 2.77 -34.50
C SER A 135 17.17 2.77 -33.25
N ILE A 136 17.31 1.77 -32.41
CA ILE A 136 16.65 1.70 -31.10
C ILE A 136 17.69 1.99 -30.03
N ILE A 137 17.42 2.98 -29.16
CA ILE A 137 18.23 3.28 -28.00
C ILE A 137 17.48 3.01 -26.72
N GLN A 138 18.21 2.55 -25.71
CA GLN A 138 17.67 2.35 -24.37
C GLN A 138 17.86 3.61 -23.55
N GLN A 139 16.76 4.11 -22.98
CA GLN A 139 16.77 5.13 -21.94
C GLN A 139 16.65 4.46 -20.57
N ARG A 140 17.62 4.69 -19.68
CA ARG A 140 17.71 4.04 -18.38
C ARG A 140 17.08 4.86 -17.25
N ALA A 141 16.82 6.14 -17.47
CA ALA A 141 16.26 7.08 -16.49
C ALA A 141 14.85 7.55 -16.88
N CYS A 142 13.98 6.62 -17.29
CA CYS A 142 12.58 6.94 -17.50
C CYS A 142 11.81 6.93 -16.20
N LEU A 143 10.93 7.90 -15.99
CA LEU A 143 9.98 7.90 -14.88
C LEU A 143 8.95 6.77 -15.03
N PRO A 144 8.35 6.28 -13.93
CA PRO A 144 7.22 5.35 -14.00
C PRO A 144 6.10 5.93 -14.87
N THR A 145 5.44 5.08 -15.65
CA THR A 145 4.25 5.50 -16.39
C THR A 145 3.12 5.85 -15.43
N GLN A 146 2.13 6.63 -15.88
CA GLN A 146 0.95 6.96 -15.07
C GLN A 146 0.23 5.70 -14.55
N SER A 147 0.19 4.61 -15.32
CA SER A 147 -0.33 3.31 -14.88
C SER A 147 0.65 2.51 -14.02
N GLY A 148 1.91 2.91 -13.93
CA GLY A 148 2.96 2.24 -13.18
C GLY A 148 2.67 2.16 -11.69
N LYS A 149 3.26 1.16 -11.03
CA LYS A 149 3.18 1.00 -9.57
C LYS A 149 4.10 2.02 -8.90
N VAL A 150 3.59 2.72 -7.87
CA VAL A 150 4.43 3.44 -6.92
C VAL A 150 5.12 2.42 -6.03
N GLU A 151 6.42 2.54 -5.87
CA GLU A 151 7.23 1.60 -5.09
C GLU A 151 7.64 2.16 -3.74
N GLU A 152 7.91 3.46 -3.69
CA GLU A 152 8.38 4.16 -2.49
C GLU A 152 7.86 5.60 -2.49
N GLY A 153 7.47 6.07 -1.31
CA GLY A 153 7.01 7.43 -1.11
C GLY A 153 6.28 7.61 0.21
N ALA A 154 6.08 8.85 0.59
CA ALA A 154 5.39 9.25 1.80
C ALA A 154 4.37 10.33 1.53
N LEU A 155 3.24 10.29 2.23
CA LEU A 155 2.27 11.37 2.30
C LEU A 155 2.12 11.77 3.78
N VAL A 156 2.45 12.99 4.11
CA VAL A 156 2.46 13.51 5.47
C VAL A 156 1.30 14.47 5.66
N ASN A 157 0.46 14.21 6.66
CA ASN A 157 -0.54 15.16 7.10
C ASN A 157 0.14 16.27 7.91
N LEU A 158 0.08 17.51 7.41
CA LEU A 158 0.74 18.64 8.08
C LEU A 158 -0.01 19.17 9.30
N THR A 159 -1.18 18.59 9.65
CA THR A 159 -1.93 18.96 10.85
C THR A 159 -1.43 18.21 12.10
N ASP A 160 -1.11 16.91 11.95
CA ASP A 160 -0.73 16.02 13.07
C ASP A 160 0.59 15.29 12.83
N TYR A 161 1.26 15.56 11.72
CA TYR A 161 2.51 14.93 11.25
C TYR A 161 2.43 13.40 11.12
N SER A 162 1.24 12.83 11.07
CA SER A 162 1.08 11.42 10.71
C SER A 162 1.48 11.20 9.26
N MET A 163 2.09 10.05 8.99
CA MET A 163 2.62 9.70 7.67
C MET A 163 1.99 8.42 7.14
N ARG A 164 1.61 8.43 5.88
CA ARG A 164 1.32 7.25 5.07
C ARG A 164 2.56 6.92 4.27
N LEU A 165 3.26 5.85 4.63
CA LEU A 165 4.56 5.48 4.07
C LEU A 165 4.48 4.16 3.30
N LEU A 166 4.98 4.20 2.08
CA LEU A 166 5.25 3.00 1.28
C LEU A 166 6.77 2.93 1.07
N GLU A 167 7.39 1.85 1.53
CA GLU A 167 8.83 1.66 1.42
C GLU A 167 9.22 0.21 1.18
N LYS A 168 10.42 0.01 0.67
CA LYS A 168 11.03 -1.30 0.44
C LYS A 168 12.23 -1.52 1.35
N LYS A 169 12.52 -2.79 1.62
CA LYS A 169 13.78 -3.17 2.25
C LYS A 169 14.87 -3.29 1.17
N TYR A 170 16.01 -2.69 1.46
CA TYR A 170 17.24 -2.87 0.68
C TYR A 170 18.30 -3.57 1.50
N ASP A 171 19.26 -4.19 0.83
CA ASP A 171 20.44 -4.77 1.48
C ASP A 171 21.41 -3.62 1.80
N ILE A 172 21.55 -3.31 3.07
CA ILE A 172 22.43 -2.28 3.58
C ILE A 172 23.46 -2.98 4.48
N ASP A 173 24.71 -3.00 4.07
CA ASP A 173 25.82 -3.63 4.80
C ASP A 173 25.54 -5.10 5.20
N GLY A 174 24.84 -5.85 4.34
CA GLY A 174 24.51 -7.27 4.56
C GLY A 174 23.22 -7.50 5.35
N HIS A 175 22.47 -6.46 5.68
CA HIS A 175 21.19 -6.54 6.37
C HIS A 175 20.07 -5.92 5.55
N LYS A 176 18.86 -6.51 5.61
CA LYS A 176 17.68 -5.93 4.94
C LYS A 176 17.02 -4.89 5.84
N GLU A 177 17.13 -3.63 5.46
CA GLU A 177 16.64 -2.49 6.23
C GLU A 177 15.65 -1.62 5.47
N PHE A 178 14.76 -0.96 6.22
CA PHE A 178 13.90 0.12 5.77
C PHE A 178 14.60 1.45 6.01
N TYR A 179 15.08 2.11 4.99
CA TYR A 179 15.88 3.34 5.16
C TYR A 179 15.03 4.62 5.18
N LEU A 180 13.86 4.63 4.52
CA LEU A 180 13.01 5.81 4.53
C LEU A 180 12.47 6.11 5.92
N SER A 181 11.88 5.10 6.59
CA SER A 181 11.37 5.28 7.96
C SER A 181 12.47 5.51 8.97
N SER A 182 13.57 4.73 8.91
CA SER A 182 14.60 4.75 9.96
C SER A 182 15.56 5.92 9.86
N VAL A 183 16.00 6.27 8.64
CA VAL A 183 17.08 7.25 8.43
C VAL A 183 16.53 8.57 7.89
N VAL A 184 15.76 8.53 6.79
CA VAL A 184 15.33 9.76 6.11
C VAL A 184 14.28 10.51 6.91
N PHE A 185 13.24 9.82 7.37
CA PHE A 185 12.12 10.46 8.07
C PHE A 185 12.20 10.36 9.59
N GLN A 186 12.86 9.33 10.12
CA GLN A 186 12.92 9.06 11.56
C GLN A 186 11.51 8.93 12.16
N TYR A 187 10.74 8.02 11.59
CA TYR A 187 9.37 7.67 11.96
C TYR A 187 9.30 6.22 12.45
N THR A 188 8.21 5.86 13.11
CA THR A 188 7.98 4.49 13.56
C THR A 188 7.97 3.52 12.40
N GLN A 189 8.50 2.32 12.60
CA GLN A 189 8.43 1.23 11.61
C GLN A 189 7.16 0.40 11.81
N ALA A 190 6.00 1.04 11.67
CA ALA A 190 4.71 0.37 11.83
C ALA A 190 4.52 -0.78 10.81
N GLU A 191 3.73 -1.78 11.20
CA GLU A 191 3.37 -2.86 10.27
C GLU A 191 2.43 -2.38 9.15
N PRO A 192 2.54 -2.97 7.94
CA PRO A 192 1.62 -2.64 6.84
C PRO A 192 0.16 -2.89 7.21
N GLU A 193 -0.75 -2.06 6.70
CA GLU A 193 -2.20 -2.22 6.90
C GLU A 193 -2.70 -3.63 6.52
N LYS A 194 -2.14 -4.19 5.45
CA LYS A 194 -2.40 -5.57 5.03
C LYS A 194 -2.08 -6.59 6.12
N LYS A 195 -0.94 -6.44 6.80
CA LYS A 195 -0.51 -7.39 7.85
C LYS A 195 -1.36 -7.25 9.10
N LYS A 196 -1.72 -6.03 9.46
CA LYS A 196 -2.66 -5.76 10.57
C LYS A 196 -4.03 -6.37 10.32
N LEU A 197 -4.59 -6.13 9.11
CA LEU A 197 -5.86 -6.73 8.72
C LEU A 197 -5.82 -8.26 8.74
N GLN A 198 -4.75 -8.85 8.21
CA GLN A 198 -4.56 -10.29 8.21
C GLN A 198 -4.51 -10.85 9.64
N ALA A 199 -3.80 -10.19 10.55
CA ALA A 199 -3.76 -10.60 11.96
C ALA A 199 -5.13 -10.53 12.63
N ILE A 200 -5.94 -9.49 12.34
CA ILE A 200 -7.33 -9.40 12.83
C ILE A 200 -8.16 -10.57 12.29
N GLN A 201 -8.07 -10.87 11.00
CA GLN A 201 -8.79 -11.97 10.36
C GLN A 201 -8.40 -13.34 10.94
N GLU A 202 -7.10 -13.59 11.11
CA GLU A 202 -6.59 -14.84 11.68
C GLU A 202 -7.03 -15.02 13.14
N ALA A 203 -6.92 -13.98 13.96
CA ALA A 203 -7.37 -14.01 15.36
C ALA A 203 -8.87 -14.30 15.46
N ALA A 204 -9.69 -13.61 14.67
CA ALA A 204 -11.14 -13.79 14.66
C ALA A 204 -11.56 -15.18 14.14
N ALA A 205 -10.95 -15.63 13.04
CA ALA A 205 -11.27 -16.97 12.49
C ALA A 205 -10.84 -18.09 13.42
N GLN A 206 -9.69 -17.95 14.10
CA GLN A 206 -9.24 -18.95 15.08
C GLN A 206 -10.15 -18.97 16.30
N ALA A 207 -10.58 -17.81 16.79
CA ALA A 207 -11.52 -17.71 17.90
C ALA A 207 -12.86 -18.39 17.59
N VAL A 208 -13.37 -18.24 16.36
CA VAL A 208 -14.60 -18.94 15.91
C VAL A 208 -14.36 -20.45 15.85
N LYS A 209 -13.26 -20.93 15.28
CA LYS A 209 -12.93 -22.36 15.20
C LYS A 209 -12.78 -23.01 16.58
N ASP A 210 -12.18 -22.30 17.53
CA ASP A 210 -12.00 -22.83 18.90
C ASP A 210 -13.31 -22.89 19.68
N ALA A 211 -14.25 -21.99 19.39
CA ALA A 211 -15.54 -21.91 20.08
C ALA A 211 -16.63 -22.77 19.42
N TYR A 212 -16.51 -23.07 18.12
CA TYR A 212 -17.51 -23.78 17.33
C TYR A 212 -16.85 -24.88 16.48
N GLU A 213 -16.92 -26.14 16.97
CA GLU A 213 -16.22 -27.30 16.36
C GLU A 213 -16.69 -27.64 14.93
N ASP A 214 -17.93 -27.28 14.56
CA ASP A 214 -18.56 -27.62 13.29
C ASP A 214 -18.70 -26.40 12.32
N GLU A 215 -17.79 -25.44 12.37
CA GLU A 215 -17.84 -24.24 11.49
C GLU A 215 -16.78 -24.31 10.36
N PRO A 216 -17.04 -25.10 9.29
CA PRO A 216 -16.02 -25.41 8.27
C PRO A 216 -15.58 -24.21 7.44
N HIS A 217 -16.33 -23.11 7.46
CA HIS A 217 -16.09 -21.92 6.67
C HIS A 217 -15.78 -20.67 7.51
N ALA A 218 -15.35 -20.83 8.77
CA ALA A 218 -15.05 -19.74 9.70
C ALA A 218 -14.15 -18.64 9.07
N ASP A 219 -13.10 -19.02 8.32
CA ASP A 219 -12.22 -18.05 7.66
C ASP A 219 -12.96 -17.16 6.65
N ALA A 220 -13.88 -17.73 5.89
CA ALA A 220 -14.63 -17.01 4.86
C ALA A 220 -15.73 -16.13 5.49
N GLN A 221 -16.41 -16.63 6.51
CA GLN A 221 -17.47 -15.90 7.23
C GLN A 221 -16.89 -14.69 7.97
N VAL A 222 -15.78 -14.89 8.70
CA VAL A 222 -15.06 -13.80 9.36
C VAL A 222 -14.55 -12.79 8.34
N ALA A 223 -14.03 -13.23 7.19
CA ALA A 223 -13.61 -12.31 6.15
C ALA A 223 -14.78 -11.46 5.62
N MET A 224 -15.97 -12.05 5.44
CA MET A 224 -17.17 -11.33 5.02
C MET A 224 -17.67 -10.37 6.10
N LEU A 225 -17.69 -10.78 7.37
CA LEU A 225 -18.02 -9.92 8.50
C LEU A 225 -17.15 -8.66 8.51
N ILE A 226 -15.84 -8.83 8.37
CA ILE A 226 -14.88 -7.72 8.31
C ILE A 226 -15.07 -6.88 7.04
N ALA A 227 -15.43 -7.48 5.90
CA ALA A 227 -15.70 -6.74 4.67
C ALA A 227 -16.93 -5.84 4.79
N ASN A 228 -18.01 -6.36 5.36
CA ASN A 228 -19.25 -5.60 5.62
C ASN A 228 -18.97 -4.43 6.57
N GLN A 229 -18.23 -4.68 7.65
CA GLN A 229 -17.82 -3.64 8.59
C GLN A 229 -17.00 -2.55 7.92
N ALA A 230 -16.03 -2.92 7.08
CA ALA A 230 -15.24 -1.95 6.34
C ALA A 230 -16.11 -1.11 5.39
N ALA A 231 -17.09 -1.72 4.72
CA ALA A 231 -17.99 -1.01 3.81
C ALA A 231 -18.87 0.03 4.55
N ASP A 232 -19.32 -0.30 5.76
CA ASP A 232 -20.17 0.58 6.58
C ASP A 232 -19.38 1.69 7.30
N ASN A 233 -18.04 1.58 7.40
CA ASN A 233 -17.18 2.49 8.16
C ASN A 233 -16.09 3.15 7.30
N ASP A 234 -16.41 3.71 6.15
CA ASP A 234 -15.47 4.42 5.27
C ASP A 234 -14.18 3.62 4.95
N ASN A 235 -14.32 2.32 4.76
CA ASN A 235 -13.22 1.37 4.55
C ASN A 235 -12.26 1.24 5.75
N GLN A 236 -12.73 1.43 6.95
CA GLN A 236 -11.92 1.27 8.17
C GLN A 236 -12.44 0.11 9.02
N VAL A 237 -11.50 -0.62 9.64
CA VAL A 237 -11.77 -1.73 10.55
C VAL A 237 -10.97 -1.55 11.82
N SER A 238 -11.62 -1.62 12.98
CA SER A 238 -10.94 -1.66 14.27
C SER A 238 -11.13 -3.01 14.97
N VAL A 239 -10.19 -3.38 15.82
CA VAL A 239 -10.26 -4.60 16.65
C VAL A 239 -11.52 -4.60 17.49
N GLU A 240 -11.88 -3.45 18.09
CA GLU A 240 -13.06 -3.32 18.95
C GLU A 240 -14.37 -3.55 18.18
N GLN A 241 -14.47 -3.02 16.96
CA GLN A 241 -15.66 -3.23 16.12
C GLN A 241 -15.80 -4.71 15.71
N VAL A 242 -14.67 -5.37 15.34
CA VAL A 242 -14.68 -6.81 15.02
C VAL A 242 -15.09 -7.63 16.24
N ARG A 243 -14.62 -7.26 17.43
CA ARG A 243 -15.02 -7.89 18.70
C ARG A 243 -16.52 -7.78 18.96
N GLN A 244 -17.09 -6.59 18.75
CA GLN A 244 -18.53 -6.36 18.92
C GLN A 244 -19.36 -7.23 17.97
N GLN A 245 -18.98 -7.28 16.70
CA GLN A 245 -19.66 -8.11 15.71
C GLN A 245 -19.52 -9.62 15.99
N LEU A 246 -18.35 -10.07 16.43
CA LEU A 246 -18.17 -11.45 16.89
C LEU A 246 -19.07 -11.77 18.08
N ALA A 247 -19.24 -10.84 19.02
CA ALA A 247 -20.12 -11.04 20.16
C ALA A 247 -21.61 -11.14 19.77
N GLU A 248 -22.01 -10.53 18.65
CA GLU A 248 -23.38 -10.62 18.12
C GLU A 248 -23.60 -11.92 17.31
N GLU A 249 -22.68 -12.27 16.40
CA GLU A 249 -22.85 -13.41 15.51
C GLU A 249 -22.30 -14.73 16.09
N TYR A 250 -21.20 -14.66 16.85
CA TYR A 250 -20.48 -15.77 17.46
C TYR A 250 -20.18 -15.49 18.95
N PRO A 251 -21.18 -15.43 19.85
CA PRO A 251 -21.02 -14.99 21.24
C PRO A 251 -19.91 -15.70 22.01
N LEU A 252 -19.68 -17.00 21.74
CA LEU A 252 -18.64 -17.80 22.42
C LEU A 252 -17.23 -17.48 21.91
N ALA A 253 -17.08 -16.86 20.75
CA ALA A 253 -15.78 -16.52 20.17
C ALA A 253 -15.19 -15.21 20.70
N ALA A 254 -15.98 -14.35 21.35
CA ALA A 254 -15.53 -13.03 21.81
C ALA A 254 -14.37 -13.10 22.82
N VAL A 255 -14.44 -14.03 23.79
CA VAL A 255 -13.38 -14.21 24.80
C VAL A 255 -12.10 -14.80 24.19
N PRO A 256 -12.15 -15.90 23.40
CA PRO A 256 -10.98 -16.37 22.67
C PRO A 256 -10.35 -15.31 21.75
N PHE A 257 -11.15 -14.46 21.13
CA PHE A 257 -10.65 -13.37 20.29
C PHE A 257 -9.82 -12.37 21.11
N ASP A 258 -10.30 -11.96 22.28
CA ASP A 258 -9.54 -11.07 23.18
C ASP A 258 -8.18 -11.67 23.53
N ASP A 259 -8.12 -12.99 23.84
CA ASP A 259 -6.88 -13.70 24.12
C ASP A 259 -5.89 -13.72 22.94
N TYR A 260 -6.39 -13.83 21.70
CA TYR A 260 -5.56 -13.78 20.50
C TYR A 260 -5.04 -12.37 20.22
N VAL A 261 -5.87 -11.35 20.48
CA VAL A 261 -5.47 -9.94 20.35
C VAL A 261 -4.35 -9.61 21.34
N GLU A 262 -4.49 -9.99 22.62
CA GLU A 262 -3.47 -9.72 23.65
C GLU A 262 -2.13 -10.42 23.37
N LYS A 263 -2.13 -11.56 22.70
CA LYS A 263 -0.91 -12.31 22.34
C LYS A 263 -0.23 -11.83 21.05
N SER A 264 -0.87 -10.93 20.32
CA SER A 264 -0.38 -10.47 19.00
C SER A 264 0.31 -9.13 19.10
N GLU A 265 1.64 -9.11 18.96
CA GLU A 265 2.42 -7.86 18.87
C GLU A 265 1.92 -6.93 17.76
N VAL A 266 1.43 -7.50 16.64
CA VAL A 266 0.91 -6.73 15.50
C VAL A 266 -0.40 -6.01 15.85
N LEU A 267 -1.25 -6.62 16.68
CA LEU A 267 -2.55 -6.06 17.07
C LEU A 267 -2.43 -5.11 18.26
N GLU A 268 -1.41 -5.26 19.10
CA GLU A 268 -1.10 -4.31 20.16
C GLU A 268 -0.75 -2.91 19.59
N GLU A 269 -0.08 -2.87 18.43
CA GLU A 269 0.15 -1.62 17.68
C GLU A 269 -1.10 -1.12 16.92
N ALA A 270 -2.14 -1.94 16.74
CA ALA A 270 -3.35 -1.61 15.98
C ALA A 270 -4.40 -0.86 16.81
N ALA A 271 -3.98 0.03 17.73
CA ALA A 271 -4.89 0.91 18.47
C ALA A 271 -5.68 1.88 17.55
N ALA A 272 -5.19 2.13 16.33
CA ALA A 272 -5.88 2.90 15.30
C ALA A 272 -6.60 1.98 14.31
N PRO A 273 -7.75 2.41 13.76
CA PRO A 273 -8.44 1.65 12.72
C PRO A 273 -7.55 1.37 11.50
N VAL A 274 -7.65 0.15 10.99
CA VAL A 274 -6.93 -0.33 9.79
C VAL A 274 -7.70 0.10 8.55
N THR A 275 -7.04 0.73 7.59
CA THR A 275 -7.65 1.10 6.32
C THR A 275 -7.65 -0.10 5.38
N VAL A 276 -8.82 -0.50 4.91
CA VAL A 276 -9.00 -1.62 3.98
C VAL A 276 -9.24 -1.09 2.58
N THR A 277 -8.45 -1.51 1.60
CA THR A 277 -8.65 -1.05 0.22
C THR A 277 -9.93 -1.64 -0.39
N PRO A 278 -10.65 -0.90 -1.27
CA PRO A 278 -11.84 -1.44 -1.94
C PRO A 278 -11.58 -2.72 -2.73
N ALA A 279 -10.36 -2.90 -3.25
CA ALA A 279 -9.96 -4.13 -3.92
C ALA A 279 -9.86 -5.31 -2.94
N ARG A 280 -9.46 -5.05 -1.71
CA ARG A 280 -9.37 -6.06 -0.65
C ARG A 280 -10.76 -6.44 -0.13
N ILE A 281 -11.63 -5.47 0.09
CA ILE A 281 -13.03 -5.71 0.46
C ILE A 281 -13.66 -6.68 -0.57
N ARG A 282 -13.60 -6.37 -1.86
CA ARG A 282 -14.11 -7.24 -2.93
C ARG A 282 -13.50 -8.65 -2.98
N ARG A 283 -12.28 -8.83 -2.48
CA ARG A 283 -11.67 -10.17 -2.36
C ARG A 283 -12.22 -10.95 -1.17
N MET A 284 -12.55 -10.26 -0.08
CA MET A 284 -13.13 -10.88 1.11
C MET A 284 -14.59 -11.30 0.91
N GLU A 285 -15.33 -10.57 0.08
CA GLU A 285 -16.72 -10.88 -0.32
C GLU A 285 -16.83 -12.14 -1.20
N SER A 286 -15.73 -12.69 -1.68
CA SER A 286 -15.75 -13.84 -2.56
C SER A 286 -14.54 -14.74 -2.38
N ARG A 287 -14.76 -16.06 -2.52
CA ARG A 287 -13.71 -17.09 -2.52
C ARG A 287 -13.46 -17.59 -3.94
N SER A 288 -12.20 -17.61 -4.38
CA SER A 288 -11.80 -18.25 -5.63
C SER A 288 -11.32 -19.68 -5.37
N ILE A 289 -11.94 -20.63 -6.06
CA ILE A 289 -11.55 -22.05 -6.06
C ILE A 289 -10.93 -22.33 -7.42
N ARG A 290 -9.73 -22.91 -7.42
CA ARG A 290 -9.05 -23.29 -8.66
C ARG A 290 -8.92 -24.79 -8.73
N THR A 291 -9.43 -25.39 -9.82
CA THR A 291 -9.27 -26.82 -10.08
C THR A 291 -7.84 -27.15 -10.55
N ALA A 292 -7.44 -28.41 -10.43
CA ALA A 292 -6.14 -28.90 -10.92
C ALA A 292 -5.95 -28.62 -12.44
N ASN A 293 -7.03 -28.56 -13.20
CA ASN A 293 -7.03 -28.29 -14.65
C ASN A 293 -7.07 -26.81 -15.01
N GLY A 294 -6.98 -25.91 -14.00
CA GLY A 294 -6.90 -24.46 -14.20
C GLY A 294 -8.22 -23.73 -14.34
N ILE A 295 -9.37 -24.40 -14.12
CA ILE A 295 -10.67 -23.73 -14.06
C ILE A 295 -10.71 -22.94 -12.74
N GLU A 296 -11.06 -21.66 -12.82
CA GLU A 296 -11.25 -20.79 -11.65
C GLU A 296 -12.74 -20.47 -11.50
N VAL A 297 -13.28 -20.79 -10.33
CA VAL A 297 -14.67 -20.48 -9.95
C VAL A 297 -14.63 -19.47 -8.82
N LYS A 298 -15.24 -18.30 -9.04
CA LYS A 298 -15.38 -17.26 -8.02
C LYS A 298 -16.77 -17.36 -7.40
N ILE A 299 -16.81 -17.62 -6.10
CA ILE A 299 -18.03 -17.87 -5.35
C ILE A 299 -18.22 -16.71 -4.36
N PRO A 300 -19.37 -16.02 -4.35
CA PRO A 300 -19.72 -15.11 -3.26
C PRO A 300 -19.68 -15.84 -1.91
N THR A 301 -19.08 -15.22 -0.89
CA THR A 301 -18.88 -15.84 0.42
C THR A 301 -20.22 -16.21 1.08
N GLU A 302 -21.26 -15.40 0.87
CA GLU A 302 -22.63 -15.65 1.35
C GLU A 302 -23.23 -16.97 0.86
N LEU A 303 -22.79 -17.47 -0.31
CA LEU A 303 -23.28 -18.72 -0.89
C LEU A 303 -22.52 -19.96 -0.41
N LEU A 304 -21.40 -19.82 0.31
CA LEU A 304 -20.58 -20.96 0.75
C LEU A 304 -21.32 -21.89 1.72
N ASN A 305 -22.31 -21.37 2.45
CA ASN A 305 -23.14 -22.11 3.39
C ASN A 305 -24.55 -22.39 2.86
N SER A 306 -24.79 -22.17 1.57
CA SER A 306 -26.10 -22.38 0.95
C SER A 306 -26.16 -23.72 0.24
N ASP A 307 -26.54 -24.79 0.92
CA ASP A 307 -26.75 -26.13 0.34
C ASP A 307 -27.77 -26.14 -0.78
N SER A 308 -28.61 -25.12 -0.88
CA SER A 308 -29.57 -24.96 -1.97
C SER A 308 -28.95 -24.51 -3.29
N GLU A 309 -27.78 -23.87 -3.25
CA GLU A 309 -27.12 -23.30 -4.42
C GLU A 309 -25.75 -23.91 -4.72
N LEU A 310 -25.01 -24.30 -3.68
CA LEU A 310 -23.68 -24.90 -3.78
C LEU A 310 -23.56 -26.16 -2.90
N GLU A 311 -22.92 -27.17 -3.44
CA GLU A 311 -22.67 -28.42 -2.70
C GLU A 311 -21.25 -28.90 -2.98
N PHE A 312 -20.48 -29.16 -1.91
CA PHE A 312 -19.16 -29.77 -1.98
C PHE A 312 -19.30 -31.28 -1.72
N LEU A 313 -19.09 -32.06 -2.77
CA LEU A 313 -19.13 -33.53 -2.67
C LEU A 313 -17.71 -34.03 -2.45
N HIS A 314 -17.50 -34.75 -1.33
CA HIS A 314 -16.21 -35.36 -1.00
C HIS A 314 -16.25 -36.83 -1.40
N ASP A 315 -15.37 -37.19 -2.33
CA ASP A 315 -15.21 -38.56 -2.79
C ASP A 315 -14.26 -39.33 -1.90
N PRO A 316 -14.40 -40.69 -1.81
CA PRO A 316 -13.55 -41.55 -0.96
C PRO A 316 -12.05 -41.52 -1.34
N ASP A 317 -11.69 -41.06 -2.54
CA ASP A 317 -10.32 -40.91 -3.01
C ASP A 317 -9.67 -39.58 -2.59
N GLY A 318 -10.40 -38.74 -1.84
CA GLY A 318 -9.96 -37.44 -1.38
C GLY A 318 -10.19 -36.30 -2.40
N SER A 319 -10.80 -36.59 -3.55
CA SER A 319 -11.21 -35.55 -4.48
C SER A 319 -12.46 -34.83 -3.97
N VAL A 320 -12.59 -33.54 -4.37
CA VAL A 320 -13.74 -32.72 -4.05
C VAL A 320 -14.38 -32.23 -5.33
N SER A 321 -15.67 -32.52 -5.49
CA SER A 321 -16.48 -32.01 -6.60
C SER A 321 -17.35 -30.85 -6.13
N LEU A 322 -17.44 -29.78 -6.96
CA LEU A 322 -18.33 -28.66 -6.71
C LEU A 322 -19.56 -28.75 -7.60
N LEU A 323 -20.74 -28.88 -6.98
CA LEU A 323 -22.01 -28.83 -7.67
C LEU A 323 -22.66 -27.46 -7.51
N ILE A 324 -22.88 -26.76 -8.63
CA ILE A 324 -23.58 -25.48 -8.68
C ILE A 324 -25.00 -25.75 -9.14
N LYS A 325 -25.98 -25.40 -8.32
CA LYS A 325 -27.42 -25.60 -8.58
C LYS A 325 -28.04 -24.31 -9.13
N ASN A 326 -29.19 -24.42 -9.78
CA ASN A 326 -30.00 -23.28 -10.27
C ASN A 326 -29.28 -22.37 -11.30
N VAL A 327 -28.42 -22.94 -12.15
CA VAL A 327 -27.70 -22.19 -13.19
C VAL A 327 -28.67 -21.81 -14.31
N ILE A 328 -28.76 -20.52 -14.62
CA ILE A 328 -29.49 -20.01 -15.81
C ILE A 328 -28.43 -19.76 -16.90
N LEU A 329 -28.56 -20.47 -18.03
CA LEU A 329 -27.69 -20.36 -19.20
C LEU A 329 -28.27 -19.42 -20.27
#